data_abd502692ffb437075c6e6caa2240c01
#
_entry.id   abd502692ffb437075c6e6caa2240c01
#
_cell.length_a   1.000
_cell.length_b   1.000
_cell.length_c   1.000
_cell.angle_alpha   90.00
_cell.angle_beta   90.00
_cell.angle_gamma   90.00
#
_symmetry.space_group_name_H-M   'P 1'
#
loop_
_entity.id
_entity.type
_entity.pdbx_description
1 polymer ?
#
loop_
_entity_poly.entity_id
_entity_poly.type
_entity_poly.pdbx_seq_one_letter_code
_entity_poly.pdbx_strand_id
1 'polypeptide(L)'
;MKNILIPTDFSPTAENALNYAIEIARKVHGHLVLFHAYSVQLIDPNMPAEIYLSAYQEEEKSAKEGLEELSKRIIDSNKDENGNSLFTTDAIATQGLVVDEVLSLIKDFKIDTVIMGTHGESGITELILGSNTASVVEKSPVPVLAIPQNAIFKGVKNIVYAYDDIKSGLPSFQRLLEFAKIFDSEITLLHIIDSESNTVELNQQEFEKIKKTVTYSKIRLELVKEENVLEGINDYINSNDVDILAMAVRKKTLLDKIFSRNLTKKMAYHTKVPLLALHM
;
A
#
# COMPACT_ATOMS: atom_id res chain seq x y z
N MET A 1 5.37 3.32 13.27
CA MET A 1 5.17 2.24 12.30
C MET A 1 6.18 1.15 12.59
N LYS A 2 5.76 0.09 13.28
CA LYS A 2 6.63 -1.04 13.65
C LYS A 2 6.04 -2.39 13.24
N ASN A 3 4.72 -2.56 13.37
CA ASN A 3 4.02 -3.80 13.00
C ASN A 3 3.48 -3.68 11.57
N ILE A 4 4.00 -4.47 10.66
CA ILE A 4 3.69 -4.41 9.22
C ILE A 4 3.04 -5.74 8.81
N LEU A 5 1.82 -5.70 8.31
CA LEU A 5 1.11 -6.85 7.76
C LEU A 5 1.39 -7.00 6.27
N ILE A 6 1.77 -8.20 5.86
CA ILE A 6 2.11 -8.52 4.48
C ILE A 6 1.26 -9.71 4.03
N PRO A 7 0.08 -9.45 3.44
CA PRO A 7 -0.68 -10.49 2.75
C PRO A 7 0.09 -10.99 1.52
N THR A 8 0.24 -12.31 1.39
CA THR A 8 0.93 -12.95 0.27
C THR A 8 0.11 -14.09 -0.31
N ASP A 9 0.13 -14.21 -1.62
CA ASP A 9 -0.32 -15.37 -2.39
C ASP A 9 0.87 -16.07 -3.07
N PHE A 10 2.08 -15.75 -2.61
CA PHE A 10 3.36 -16.22 -3.16
C PHE A 10 3.60 -15.80 -4.62
N SER A 11 2.78 -14.94 -5.20
CA SER A 11 2.99 -14.42 -6.55
C SER A 11 4.21 -13.50 -6.63
N PRO A 12 4.76 -13.25 -7.84
CA PRO A 12 5.84 -12.28 -8.04
C PRO A 12 5.50 -10.86 -7.55
N THR A 13 4.23 -10.48 -7.63
CA THR A 13 3.77 -9.17 -7.12
C THR A 13 3.77 -9.13 -5.60
N ALA A 14 3.36 -10.20 -4.93
CA ALA A 14 3.44 -10.32 -3.47
C ALA A 14 4.90 -10.38 -2.99
N GLU A 15 5.78 -11.06 -3.71
CA GLU A 15 7.22 -11.07 -3.44
C GLU A 15 7.82 -9.67 -3.55
N ASN A 16 7.41 -8.89 -4.56
CA ASN A 16 7.85 -7.51 -4.68
C ASN A 16 7.36 -6.63 -3.52
N ALA A 17 6.11 -6.81 -3.08
CA ALA A 17 5.59 -6.12 -1.90
C ALA A 17 6.37 -6.49 -0.62
N LEU A 18 6.73 -7.76 -0.48
CA LEU A 18 7.58 -8.24 0.62
C LEU A 18 8.95 -7.55 0.61
N ASN A 19 9.58 -7.36 -0.56
CA ASN A 19 10.86 -6.66 -0.67
C ASN A 19 10.77 -5.22 -0.15
N TYR A 20 9.69 -4.50 -0.48
CA TYR A 20 9.42 -3.17 0.09
C TYR A 20 9.25 -3.23 1.61
N ALA A 21 8.50 -4.20 2.11
CA ALA A 21 8.27 -4.37 3.55
C ALA A 21 9.56 -4.65 4.32
N ILE A 22 10.46 -5.47 3.77
CA ILE A 22 11.78 -5.77 4.33
C ILE A 22 12.61 -4.49 4.46
N GLU A 23 12.69 -3.69 3.41
CA GLU A 23 13.48 -2.45 3.43
C GLU A 23 12.92 -1.43 4.44
N ILE A 24 11.61 -1.36 4.59
CA ILE A 24 10.96 -0.54 5.61
C ILE A 24 11.25 -1.10 7.01
N ALA A 25 11.08 -2.41 7.21
CA ALA A 25 11.30 -3.06 8.50
C ALA A 25 12.76 -2.91 8.98
N ARG A 26 13.73 -3.00 8.10
CA ARG A 26 15.15 -2.73 8.41
C ARG A 26 15.36 -1.34 8.99
N LYS A 27 14.68 -0.32 8.42
CA LYS A 27 14.81 1.08 8.86
C LYS A 27 14.22 1.33 10.24
N VAL A 28 13.13 0.64 10.58
CA VAL A 28 12.39 0.90 11.83
C VAL A 28 12.61 -0.18 12.89
N HIS A 29 13.45 -1.20 12.63
CA HIS A 29 13.58 -2.41 13.43
C HIS A 29 12.20 -3.00 13.72
N GLY A 30 11.45 -3.22 12.62
CA GLY A 30 10.03 -3.55 12.67
C GLY A 30 9.75 -5.02 12.93
N HIS A 31 8.46 -5.34 12.95
CA HIS A 31 7.92 -6.69 13.03
C HIS A 31 7.05 -6.95 11.80
N LEU A 32 7.36 -7.98 11.04
CA LEU A 32 6.63 -8.37 9.83
C LEU A 32 5.67 -9.52 10.16
N VAL A 33 4.39 -9.30 9.92
CA VAL A 33 3.37 -10.34 10.01
C VAL A 33 3.07 -10.83 8.60
N LEU A 34 3.65 -11.98 8.24
CA LEU A 34 3.42 -12.66 6.96
C LEU A 34 2.09 -13.38 7.04
N PHE A 35 1.20 -13.12 6.09
CA PHE A 35 -0.14 -13.66 6.11
C PHE A 35 -0.51 -14.30 4.77
N HIS A 36 -1.05 -15.53 4.81
CA HIS A 36 -1.65 -16.20 3.67
C HIS A 36 -3.05 -16.70 4.00
N ALA A 37 -4.03 -16.29 3.17
CA ALA A 37 -5.39 -16.81 3.24
C ALA A 37 -5.51 -17.99 2.26
N TYR A 38 -5.90 -19.16 2.77
CA TYR A 38 -6.16 -20.32 1.94
C TYR A 38 -7.64 -20.69 1.92
N SER A 39 -8.08 -21.36 0.86
CA SER A 39 -9.46 -21.83 0.74
C SER A 39 -9.50 -23.14 -0.03
N VAL A 40 -10.27 -24.11 0.47
CA VAL A 40 -10.56 -25.35 -0.25
C VAL A 40 -11.87 -25.16 -1.01
N GLN A 41 -11.82 -25.24 -2.32
CA GLN A 41 -13.02 -25.20 -3.14
C GLN A 41 -13.74 -26.56 -3.10
N LEU A 42 -15.01 -26.56 -2.72
CA LEU A 42 -15.89 -27.73 -2.89
C LEU A 42 -16.21 -27.86 -4.39
N ILE A 43 -15.51 -28.77 -5.07
CA ILE A 43 -15.68 -29.01 -6.51
C ILE A 43 -16.94 -29.86 -6.75
N ASP A 44 -17.28 -30.77 -5.82
CA ASP A 44 -18.45 -31.65 -5.90
C ASP A 44 -19.22 -31.65 -4.57
N PRO A 45 -20.50 -31.27 -4.55
CA PRO A 45 -21.34 -31.32 -3.37
C PRO A 45 -21.51 -32.75 -2.79
N ASN A 46 -21.24 -33.80 -3.59
CA ASN A 46 -21.33 -35.20 -3.17
C ASN A 46 -19.98 -35.78 -2.75
N MET A 47 -18.93 -34.97 -2.66
CA MET A 47 -17.61 -35.40 -2.23
C MET A 47 -17.67 -35.98 -0.81
N PRO A 48 -17.12 -37.19 -0.56
CA PRO A 48 -17.04 -37.75 0.78
C PRO A 48 -16.30 -36.81 1.74
N ALA A 49 -16.82 -36.68 2.96
CA ALA A 49 -16.27 -35.77 3.97
C ALA A 49 -14.78 -36.03 4.27
N GLU A 50 -14.34 -37.29 4.18
CA GLU A 50 -12.95 -37.67 4.40
C GLU A 50 -12.01 -37.10 3.33
N ILE A 51 -12.46 -37.04 2.06
CA ILE A 51 -11.67 -36.46 0.96
C ILE A 51 -11.58 -34.95 1.13
N TYR A 52 -12.70 -34.31 1.50
CA TYR A 52 -12.70 -32.87 1.78
C TYR A 52 -11.77 -32.53 2.95
N LEU A 53 -11.84 -33.30 4.04
CA LEU A 53 -10.99 -33.09 5.21
C LEU A 53 -9.50 -33.29 4.89
N SER A 54 -9.15 -34.32 4.08
CA SER A 54 -7.75 -34.51 3.68
C SER A 54 -7.23 -33.39 2.80
N ALA A 55 -8.03 -32.90 1.84
CA ALA A 55 -7.68 -31.77 1.01
C ALA A 55 -7.51 -30.48 1.84
N TYR A 56 -8.39 -30.27 2.82
CA TYR A 56 -8.27 -29.15 3.75
C TYR A 56 -6.97 -29.21 4.56
N GLN A 57 -6.65 -30.38 5.13
CA GLN A 57 -5.42 -30.54 5.92
C GLN A 57 -4.14 -30.37 5.08
N GLU A 58 -4.18 -30.80 3.82
CA GLU A 58 -3.06 -30.64 2.90
C GLU A 58 -2.85 -29.14 2.54
N GLU A 59 -3.93 -28.42 2.25
CA GLU A 59 -3.87 -26.99 1.94
C GLU A 59 -3.39 -26.16 3.16
N GLU A 60 -3.95 -26.45 4.34
CA GLU A 60 -3.50 -25.81 5.59
C GLU A 60 -2.01 -26.05 5.84
N LYS A 61 -1.56 -27.29 5.67
CA LYS A 61 -0.16 -27.65 5.86
C LYS A 61 0.75 -26.95 4.85
N SER A 62 0.39 -26.97 3.57
CA SER A 62 1.13 -26.30 2.51
C SER A 62 1.24 -24.78 2.76
N ALA A 63 0.16 -24.15 3.16
CA ALA A 63 0.14 -22.72 3.48
C ALA A 63 1.06 -22.37 4.66
N LYS A 64 1.05 -23.18 5.73
CA LYS A 64 1.93 -22.99 6.88
C LYS A 64 3.40 -23.21 6.53
N GLU A 65 3.73 -24.33 5.86
CA GLU A 65 5.10 -24.64 5.43
C GLU A 65 5.67 -23.56 4.51
N GLY A 66 4.89 -23.09 3.54
CA GLY A 66 5.29 -22.01 2.64
C GLY A 66 5.60 -20.69 3.37
N LEU A 67 4.78 -20.31 4.35
CA LEU A 67 5.04 -19.11 5.15
C LEU A 67 6.23 -19.26 6.09
N GLU A 68 6.42 -20.45 6.70
CA GLU A 68 7.57 -20.73 7.57
C GLU A 68 8.89 -20.69 6.78
N GLU A 69 8.90 -21.29 5.57
CA GLU A 69 10.05 -21.22 4.68
C GLU A 69 10.35 -19.77 4.25
N LEU A 70 9.31 -19.00 3.89
CA LEU A 70 9.43 -17.60 3.56
C LEU A 70 10.01 -16.79 4.72
N SER A 71 9.46 -16.98 5.93
CA SER A 71 9.92 -16.31 7.15
C SER A 71 11.39 -16.63 7.44
N LYS A 72 11.77 -17.90 7.38
CA LYS A 72 13.16 -18.34 7.58
C LYS A 72 14.08 -17.70 6.54
N ARG A 73 13.72 -17.75 5.27
CA ARG A 73 14.52 -17.18 4.16
C ARG A 73 14.80 -15.70 4.38
N ILE A 74 13.77 -14.90 4.73
CA ILE A 74 13.96 -13.46 4.92
C ILE A 74 14.75 -13.13 6.19
N ILE A 75 14.57 -13.87 7.27
CA ILE A 75 15.37 -13.69 8.50
C ILE A 75 16.84 -14.03 8.25
N ASP A 76 17.12 -15.18 7.61
CA ASP A 76 18.49 -15.62 7.34
C ASP A 76 19.25 -14.67 6.41
N SER A 77 18.54 -14.03 5.46
CA SER A 77 19.12 -13.06 4.53
C SER A 77 19.26 -11.65 5.11
N ASN A 78 18.76 -11.39 6.33
CA ASN A 78 18.67 -10.04 6.90
C ASN A 78 19.24 -10.00 8.33
N LYS A 79 20.52 -10.37 8.46
CA LYS A 79 21.26 -10.33 9.72
C LYS A 79 22.31 -9.21 9.71
N ASP A 80 22.59 -8.67 10.89
CA ASP A 80 23.70 -7.75 11.11
C ASP A 80 25.06 -8.47 11.12
N GLU A 81 26.14 -7.71 11.29
CA GLU A 81 27.50 -8.24 11.36
C GLU A 81 27.72 -9.22 12.55
N ASN A 82 26.87 -9.15 13.56
CA ASN A 82 26.90 -10.03 14.74
C ASN A 82 25.98 -11.25 14.60
N GLY A 83 25.27 -11.38 13.46
CA GLY A 83 24.34 -12.47 13.22
C GLY A 83 22.93 -12.28 13.79
N ASN A 84 22.61 -11.08 14.36
CA ASN A 84 21.28 -10.79 14.86
C ASN A 84 20.36 -10.36 13.71
N SER A 85 19.10 -10.78 13.77
CA SER A 85 18.11 -10.34 12.78
C SER A 85 17.82 -8.85 12.90
N LEU A 86 17.71 -8.16 11.76
CA LEU A 86 17.40 -6.72 11.67
C LEU A 86 15.93 -6.40 11.97
N PHE A 87 15.05 -7.39 11.92
CA PHE A 87 13.63 -7.32 12.24
C PHE A 87 13.12 -8.70 12.69
N THR A 88 11.89 -8.76 13.18
CA THR A 88 11.25 -10.02 13.57
C THR A 88 10.09 -10.37 12.66
N THR A 89 9.66 -11.64 12.65
CA THR A 89 8.54 -12.12 11.82
C THR A 89 7.60 -13.02 12.59
N ASP A 90 6.29 -12.93 12.24
CA ASP A 90 5.29 -13.96 12.50
C ASP A 90 4.76 -14.49 11.16
N ALA A 91 4.34 -15.75 11.12
CA ALA A 91 3.77 -16.42 9.95
C ALA A 91 2.37 -16.93 10.31
N ILE A 92 1.35 -16.45 9.60
CA ILE A 92 -0.06 -16.74 9.89
C ILE A 92 -0.75 -17.25 8.63
N ALA A 93 -1.21 -18.49 8.66
CA ALA A 93 -2.06 -19.07 7.63
C ALA A 93 -3.48 -19.24 8.20
N THR A 94 -4.49 -18.71 7.52
CA THR A 94 -5.88 -18.78 7.96
C THR A 94 -6.80 -19.17 6.80
N GLN A 95 -7.79 -20.03 7.07
CA GLN A 95 -8.85 -20.26 6.11
C GLN A 95 -9.83 -19.07 6.12
N GLY A 96 -10.05 -18.45 4.96
CA GLY A 96 -11.01 -17.36 4.89
C GLY A 96 -10.85 -16.46 3.67
N LEU A 97 -11.57 -15.35 3.69
CA LEU A 97 -11.45 -14.31 2.69
C LEU A 97 -10.33 -13.34 3.07
N VAL A 98 -9.41 -13.09 2.15
CA VAL A 98 -8.24 -12.23 2.38
C VAL A 98 -8.61 -10.91 3.06
N VAL A 99 -9.68 -10.24 2.62
CA VAL A 99 -10.05 -8.91 3.13
C VAL A 99 -10.49 -8.99 4.60
N ASP A 100 -11.33 -9.96 4.94
CA ASP A 100 -11.88 -10.09 6.29
C ASP A 100 -10.79 -10.48 7.29
N GLU A 101 -9.92 -11.41 6.90
CA GLU A 101 -8.77 -11.83 7.70
C GLU A 101 -7.76 -10.68 7.91
N VAL A 102 -7.44 -9.92 6.85
CA VAL A 102 -6.57 -8.73 6.97
C VAL A 102 -7.14 -7.74 7.98
N LEU A 103 -8.45 -7.45 7.92
CA LEU A 103 -9.10 -6.53 8.86
C LEU A 103 -9.11 -7.04 10.30
N SER A 104 -9.21 -8.37 10.51
CA SER A 104 -9.08 -8.99 11.83
C SER A 104 -7.65 -8.86 12.35
N LEU A 105 -6.65 -9.28 11.56
CA LEU A 105 -5.24 -9.25 11.93
C LEU A 105 -4.75 -7.84 12.25
N ILE A 106 -5.28 -6.81 11.58
CA ILE A 106 -4.95 -5.41 11.91
C ILE A 106 -5.23 -5.10 13.38
N LYS A 107 -6.33 -5.60 13.92
CA LYS A 107 -6.72 -5.38 15.33
C LYS A 107 -5.92 -6.27 16.27
N ASP A 108 -5.83 -7.57 15.95
CA ASP A 108 -5.25 -8.58 16.82
C ASP A 108 -3.74 -8.39 17.02
N PHE A 109 -3.03 -7.99 15.97
CA PHE A 109 -1.58 -7.75 15.98
C PHE A 109 -1.22 -6.27 16.08
N LYS A 110 -2.19 -5.38 16.29
CA LYS A 110 -1.96 -3.91 16.37
C LYS A 110 -1.11 -3.42 15.19
N ILE A 111 -1.51 -3.81 13.98
CA ILE A 111 -0.81 -3.46 12.76
C ILE A 111 -0.82 -1.94 12.55
N ASP A 112 0.31 -1.39 12.21
CA ASP A 112 0.46 0.04 11.90
C ASP A 112 0.26 0.34 10.42
N THR A 113 0.58 -0.62 9.54
CA THR A 113 0.44 -0.49 8.08
C THR A 113 0.31 -1.86 7.42
N VAL A 114 -0.40 -1.91 6.30
CA VAL A 114 -0.46 -3.07 5.40
C VAL A 114 0.38 -2.78 4.18
N ILE A 115 1.23 -3.72 3.75
CA ILE A 115 1.98 -3.65 2.49
C ILE A 115 1.59 -4.86 1.65
N MET A 116 1.06 -4.62 0.46
CA MET A 116 0.58 -5.71 -0.40
C MET A 116 0.75 -5.40 -1.88
N GLY A 117 0.81 -6.44 -2.69
CA GLY A 117 0.87 -6.31 -4.14
C GLY A 117 -0.43 -5.75 -4.72
N THR A 118 -0.35 -5.07 -5.86
CA THR A 118 -1.55 -4.55 -6.54
C THR A 118 -2.41 -5.65 -7.16
N HIS A 119 -1.80 -6.75 -7.63
CA HIS A 119 -2.45 -7.93 -8.21
C HIS A 119 -1.84 -9.20 -7.66
N GLY A 120 -2.61 -10.30 -7.68
CA GLY A 120 -2.12 -11.65 -7.54
C GLY A 120 -1.63 -12.20 -8.90
N GLU A 121 -1.83 -13.50 -9.15
CA GLU A 121 -1.34 -14.25 -10.33
C GLU A 121 -1.83 -13.73 -11.71
N SER A 122 -2.75 -12.78 -11.78
CA SER A 122 -3.40 -12.35 -13.04
C SER A 122 -2.53 -11.52 -14.00
N GLY A 123 -1.29 -11.20 -13.64
CA GLY A 123 -0.24 -10.75 -14.59
C GLY A 123 -0.41 -9.39 -15.27
N ILE A 124 -1.26 -8.50 -14.78
CA ILE A 124 -1.41 -7.14 -15.34
C ILE A 124 -0.35 -6.22 -14.73
N THR A 125 0.48 -5.60 -15.59
CA THR A 125 1.69 -4.84 -15.20
C THR A 125 1.45 -3.39 -14.77
N GLU A 126 0.21 -2.93 -14.77
CA GLU A 126 -0.20 -1.55 -14.52
C GLU A 126 -0.93 -1.43 -13.17
N LEU A 127 -0.99 -0.24 -12.57
CA LEU A 127 -1.69 -0.05 -11.29
C LEU A 127 -3.22 -0.18 -11.44
N ILE A 128 -3.67 -1.35 -11.82
CA ILE A 128 -5.05 -1.76 -11.62
C ILE A 128 -5.06 -2.52 -10.30
N LEU A 129 -5.63 -1.99 -9.24
CA LEU A 129 -5.73 -2.73 -7.98
C LEU A 129 -6.63 -3.96 -8.18
N GLY A 130 -6.11 -5.12 -7.85
CA GLY A 130 -6.91 -6.33 -7.74
C GLY A 130 -8.04 -6.16 -6.72
N SER A 131 -9.09 -6.98 -6.82
CA SER A 131 -10.29 -6.86 -5.97
C SER A 131 -9.98 -6.88 -4.47
N ASN A 132 -9.04 -7.72 -4.03
CA ASN A 132 -8.62 -7.79 -2.63
C ASN A 132 -7.90 -6.52 -2.21
N THR A 133 -6.92 -6.04 -3.00
CA THR A 133 -6.16 -4.84 -2.68
C THR A 133 -7.05 -3.61 -2.67
N ALA A 134 -7.93 -3.45 -3.64
CA ALA A 134 -8.90 -2.35 -3.68
C ALA A 134 -9.81 -2.36 -2.43
N SER A 135 -10.29 -3.55 -2.03
CA SER A 135 -11.14 -3.70 -0.84
C SER A 135 -10.40 -3.42 0.47
N VAL A 136 -9.13 -3.85 0.57
CA VAL A 136 -8.30 -3.54 1.75
C VAL A 136 -7.99 -2.04 1.80
N VAL A 137 -7.64 -1.41 0.68
CA VAL A 137 -7.45 0.05 0.58
C VAL A 137 -8.71 0.81 1.00
N GLU A 138 -9.89 0.34 0.65
CA GLU A 138 -11.16 1.01 1.02
C GLU A 138 -11.51 0.85 2.50
N LYS A 139 -11.28 -0.33 3.07
CA LYS A 139 -11.82 -0.72 4.39
C LYS A 139 -10.82 -0.67 5.54
N SER A 140 -9.53 -0.60 5.25
CA SER A 140 -8.48 -0.61 6.27
C SER A 140 -8.59 0.61 7.20
N PRO A 141 -8.43 0.43 8.51
CA PRO A 141 -8.30 1.55 9.45
C PRO A 141 -6.86 2.10 9.53
N VAL A 142 -5.90 1.44 8.87
CA VAL A 142 -4.48 1.81 8.86
C VAL A 142 -3.99 2.07 7.44
N PRO A 143 -2.88 2.81 7.25
CA PRO A 143 -2.30 3.02 5.92
C PRO A 143 -2.05 1.72 5.16
N VAL A 144 -2.31 1.76 3.85
CA VAL A 144 -2.04 0.64 2.94
C VAL A 144 -1.08 1.09 1.85
N LEU A 145 0.05 0.41 1.74
CA LEU A 145 1.02 0.62 0.67
C LEU A 145 0.84 -0.48 -0.38
N ALA A 146 0.27 -0.11 -1.52
CA ALA A 146 0.04 -1.01 -2.65
C ALA A 146 1.23 -0.94 -3.63
N ILE A 147 1.87 -2.08 -3.86
CA ILE A 147 3.11 -2.17 -4.64
C ILE A 147 2.84 -2.77 -6.02
N PRO A 148 3.09 -2.05 -7.13
CA PRO A 148 3.05 -2.59 -8.48
C PRO A 148 4.11 -3.68 -8.69
N GLN A 149 3.81 -4.65 -9.54
CA GLN A 149 4.72 -5.78 -9.82
C GLN A 149 6.12 -5.33 -10.27
N ASN A 150 6.18 -4.28 -11.09
CA ASN A 150 7.43 -3.80 -11.68
C ASN A 150 8.07 -2.63 -10.92
N ALA A 151 7.52 -2.24 -9.77
CA ALA A 151 8.12 -1.20 -8.94
C ALA A 151 9.40 -1.75 -8.28
N ILE A 152 10.51 -1.03 -8.44
CA ILE A 152 11.79 -1.41 -7.84
C ILE A 152 12.06 -0.48 -6.66
N PHE A 153 12.33 -1.04 -5.48
CA PHE A 153 12.70 -0.24 -4.32
C PHE A 153 14.09 0.39 -4.52
N LYS A 154 14.16 1.71 -4.57
CA LYS A 154 15.39 2.50 -4.67
C LYS A 154 15.60 3.44 -3.48
N GLY A 155 14.85 3.21 -2.42
CA GLY A 155 14.65 4.14 -1.32
C GLY A 155 13.34 4.93 -1.49
N VAL A 156 13.07 5.83 -0.54
CA VAL A 156 11.90 6.72 -0.58
C VAL A 156 12.40 8.15 -0.35
N LYS A 157 12.83 8.80 -1.42
CA LYS A 157 13.34 10.18 -1.38
C LYS A 157 12.24 11.19 -1.67
N ASN A 158 11.39 10.91 -2.66
CA ASN A 158 10.40 11.84 -3.20
C ASN A 158 8.98 11.24 -3.08
N ILE A 159 8.17 11.81 -2.20
CA ILE A 159 6.76 11.44 -2.03
C ILE A 159 5.89 12.54 -2.62
N VAL A 160 5.00 12.20 -3.52
CA VAL A 160 3.96 13.09 -4.01
C VAL A 160 2.67 12.82 -3.24
N TYR A 161 2.14 13.80 -2.54
CA TYR A 161 0.82 13.73 -1.92
C TYR A 161 -0.19 14.49 -2.77
N ALA A 162 -0.98 13.75 -3.55
CA ALA A 162 -2.06 14.34 -4.34
C ALA A 162 -3.29 14.57 -3.46
N TYR A 163 -3.79 15.81 -3.46
CA TYR A 163 -4.93 16.22 -2.64
C TYR A 163 -5.91 17.09 -3.42
N ASP A 164 -7.18 17.08 -3.02
CA ASP A 164 -8.25 17.92 -3.51
C ASP A 164 -8.60 19.07 -2.53
N ASP A 165 -8.59 18.75 -1.24
CA ASP A 165 -8.80 19.69 -0.14
C ASP A 165 -7.88 19.35 1.03
N ILE A 166 -6.94 20.25 1.27
CA ILE A 166 -5.88 20.01 2.27
C ILE A 166 -6.40 20.07 3.71
N LYS A 167 -7.43 20.88 3.98
CA LYS A 167 -7.99 21.00 5.35
C LYS A 167 -8.59 19.70 5.82
N SER A 168 -9.37 19.08 4.96
CA SER A 168 -9.98 17.78 5.26
C SER A 168 -8.97 16.62 5.21
N GLY A 169 -7.75 16.83 4.66
CA GLY A 169 -6.66 15.86 4.59
C GLY A 169 -5.65 15.90 5.73
N LEU A 170 -5.77 16.82 6.69
CA LEU A 170 -4.78 16.97 7.76
C LEU A 170 -4.47 15.69 8.56
N PRO A 171 -5.44 14.86 8.98
CA PRO A 171 -5.13 13.60 9.68
C PRO A 171 -4.32 12.62 8.82
N SER A 172 -4.68 12.47 7.54
CA SER A 172 -3.92 11.64 6.57
C SER A 172 -2.53 12.21 6.35
N PHE A 173 -2.40 13.52 6.28
CA PHE A 173 -1.13 14.20 6.10
C PHE A 173 -0.19 14.01 7.30
N GLN A 174 -0.70 13.99 8.53
CA GLN A 174 0.11 13.68 9.71
C GLN A 174 0.70 12.26 9.65
N ARG A 175 -0.08 11.27 9.20
CA ARG A 175 0.42 9.90 8.97
C ARG A 175 1.48 9.87 7.86
N LEU A 176 1.31 10.68 6.82
CA LEU A 176 2.33 10.82 5.77
C LEU A 176 3.65 11.38 6.33
N LEU A 177 3.58 12.39 7.19
CA LEU A 177 4.78 12.96 7.83
C LEU A 177 5.53 11.93 8.68
N GLU A 178 4.82 11.06 9.40
CA GLU A 178 5.43 9.97 10.17
C GLU A 178 6.16 8.98 9.24
N PHE A 179 5.54 8.65 8.11
CA PHE A 179 6.16 7.79 7.10
C PHE A 179 7.39 8.45 6.46
N ALA A 180 7.27 9.70 6.02
CA ALA A 180 8.35 10.45 5.38
C ALA A 180 9.59 10.62 6.28
N LYS A 181 9.39 10.79 7.60
CA LYS A 181 10.49 10.88 8.58
C LYS A 181 11.36 9.64 8.63
N ILE A 182 10.81 8.44 8.35
CA ILE A 182 11.57 7.18 8.34
C ILE A 182 12.70 7.23 7.31
N PHE A 183 12.42 7.85 6.15
CA PHE A 183 13.33 7.89 5.01
C PHE A 183 13.97 9.27 4.80
N ASP A 184 13.60 10.26 5.61
CA ASP A 184 13.99 11.67 5.43
C ASP A 184 13.58 12.22 4.06
N SER A 185 12.37 11.86 3.60
CA SER A 185 11.85 12.10 2.25
C SER A 185 11.46 13.56 2.03
N GLU A 186 11.56 14.06 0.80
CA GLU A 186 10.85 15.27 0.38
C GLU A 186 9.38 14.95 0.09
N ILE A 187 8.48 15.86 0.50
CA ILE A 187 7.04 15.76 0.22
C ILE A 187 6.63 16.87 -0.73
N THR A 188 6.12 16.50 -1.88
CA THR A 188 5.45 17.44 -2.79
C THR A 188 3.93 17.35 -2.57
N LEU A 189 3.34 18.44 -2.11
CA LEU A 189 1.89 18.62 -2.08
C LEU A 189 1.43 18.96 -3.49
N LEU A 190 0.86 18.01 -4.20
CA LEU A 190 0.39 18.18 -5.58
C LEU A 190 -1.11 18.48 -5.58
N HIS A 191 -1.49 19.62 -6.13
CA HIS A 191 -2.88 19.97 -6.37
C HIS A 191 -3.10 20.26 -7.86
N ILE A 192 -4.07 19.55 -8.46
CA ILE A 192 -4.47 19.79 -9.84
C ILE A 192 -5.61 20.81 -9.82
N ILE A 193 -5.40 21.93 -10.50
CA ILE A 193 -6.36 23.02 -10.58
C ILE A 193 -6.96 23.10 -11.97
N ASP A 194 -8.26 23.33 -12.04
CA ASP A 194 -8.95 23.64 -13.28
C ASP A 194 -8.41 24.97 -13.87
N SER A 195 -8.25 24.99 -15.18
CA SER A 195 -7.73 26.16 -15.92
C SER A 195 -8.50 27.46 -15.66
N GLU A 196 -9.79 27.35 -15.31
CA GLU A 196 -10.67 28.50 -15.04
C GLU A 196 -10.67 28.96 -13.57
N SER A 197 -10.05 28.22 -12.65
CA SER A 197 -10.12 28.51 -11.22
C SER A 197 -9.06 29.50 -10.74
N ASN A 198 -9.49 30.58 -10.06
CA ASN A 198 -8.61 31.54 -9.37
C ASN A 198 -8.18 31.07 -7.97
N THR A 199 -7.98 29.76 -7.78
CA THR A 199 -7.70 29.15 -6.46
C THR A 199 -6.22 29.14 -6.10
N VAL A 200 -5.33 29.63 -6.94
CA VAL A 200 -3.86 29.61 -6.73
C VAL A 200 -3.48 30.33 -5.42
N GLU A 201 -3.99 31.53 -5.20
CA GLU A 201 -3.67 32.31 -3.98
C GLU A 201 -4.20 31.64 -2.71
N LEU A 202 -5.40 31.04 -2.78
CA LEU A 202 -5.98 30.32 -1.64
C LEU A 202 -5.14 29.10 -1.27
N ASN A 203 -4.70 28.32 -2.27
CA ASN A 203 -3.85 27.16 -2.06
C ASN A 203 -2.48 27.56 -1.46
N GLN A 204 -1.89 28.65 -1.93
CA GLN A 204 -0.63 29.15 -1.37
C GLN A 204 -0.78 29.60 0.09
N GLN A 205 -1.87 30.32 0.43
CA GLN A 205 -2.13 30.73 1.81
C GLN A 205 -2.35 29.53 2.74
N GLU A 206 -3.03 28.50 2.27
CA GLU A 206 -3.24 27.26 3.05
C GLU A 206 -1.94 26.50 3.24
N PHE A 207 -1.11 26.40 2.21
CA PHE A 207 0.21 25.81 2.30
C PHE A 207 1.10 26.50 3.35
N GLU A 208 1.13 27.85 3.36
CA GLU A 208 1.90 28.60 4.36
C GLU A 208 1.38 28.36 5.81
N LYS A 209 0.07 28.17 5.99
CA LYS A 209 -0.49 27.78 7.29
C LYS A 209 0.00 26.39 7.71
N ILE A 210 0.01 25.42 6.79
CA ILE A 210 0.48 24.07 7.07
C ILE A 210 1.96 24.09 7.43
N LYS A 211 2.79 24.78 6.66
CA LYS A 211 4.22 24.92 6.94
C LYS A 211 4.51 25.46 8.34
N LYS A 212 3.67 26.36 8.83
CA LYS A 212 3.77 26.90 10.21
C LYS A 212 3.31 25.92 11.28
N THR A 213 2.47 24.95 10.93
CA THR A 213 1.87 24.01 11.89
C THR A 213 2.68 22.73 12.01
N VAL A 214 3.43 22.35 10.97
CA VAL A 214 4.20 21.11 10.94
C VAL A 214 5.69 21.36 11.14
N THR A 215 6.35 20.50 11.92
CA THR A 215 7.78 20.58 12.20
C THR A 215 8.65 19.91 11.13
N TYR A 216 8.10 19.65 9.95
CA TYR A 216 8.81 19.00 8.83
C TYR A 216 9.12 20.04 7.75
N SER A 217 10.41 20.24 7.47
CA SER A 217 10.86 21.32 6.57
C SER A 217 10.89 20.92 5.08
N LYS A 218 10.95 19.62 4.78
CA LYS A 218 11.08 19.11 3.40
C LYS A 218 9.71 18.97 2.73
N ILE A 219 8.95 20.08 2.65
CA ILE A 219 7.63 20.12 2.03
C ILE A 219 7.61 21.24 1.00
N ARG A 220 7.15 20.93 -0.20
CA ARG A 220 6.90 21.93 -1.25
C ARG A 220 5.48 21.80 -1.80
N LEU A 221 4.96 22.89 -2.38
CA LEU A 221 3.67 22.95 -3.06
C LEU A 221 3.90 22.97 -4.56
N GLU A 222 3.15 22.16 -5.28
CA GLU A 222 3.06 22.15 -6.73
C GLU A 222 1.60 22.29 -7.17
N LEU A 223 1.34 23.28 -8.00
CA LEU A 223 0.01 23.55 -8.58
C LEU A 223 0.10 23.31 -10.09
N VAL A 224 -0.58 22.28 -10.55
CA VAL A 224 -0.60 21.89 -11.96
C VAL A 224 -1.97 22.23 -12.55
N LYS A 225 -1.99 22.95 -13.69
CA LYS A 225 -3.21 23.24 -14.43
C LYS A 225 -3.52 22.11 -15.38
N GLU A 226 -4.60 21.39 -15.12
CA GLU A 226 -5.08 20.30 -15.97
C GLU A 226 -6.57 20.07 -15.71
N GLU A 227 -7.35 19.89 -16.77
CA GLU A 227 -8.80 19.63 -16.66
C GLU A 227 -9.08 18.24 -16.09
N ASN A 228 -8.23 17.26 -16.43
CA ASN A 228 -8.33 15.89 -15.95
C ASN A 228 -7.35 15.65 -14.82
N VAL A 229 -7.85 15.57 -13.60
CA VAL A 229 -7.05 15.36 -12.40
C VAL A 229 -6.14 14.13 -12.49
N LEU A 230 -6.62 13.03 -13.10
CA LEU A 230 -5.83 11.79 -13.22
C LEU A 230 -4.71 11.94 -14.23
N GLU A 231 -4.96 12.62 -15.35
CA GLU A 231 -3.93 12.94 -16.34
C GLU A 231 -2.87 13.85 -15.75
N GLY A 232 -3.27 14.91 -15.04
CA GLY A 232 -2.35 15.81 -14.37
C GLY A 232 -1.45 15.12 -13.35
N ILE A 233 -2.00 14.20 -12.54
CA ILE A 233 -1.20 13.41 -11.60
C ILE A 233 -0.23 12.48 -12.35
N ASN A 234 -0.69 11.78 -13.40
CA ASN A 234 0.14 10.87 -14.20
C ASN A 234 1.28 11.61 -14.90
N ASP A 235 0.98 12.71 -15.53
CA ASP A 235 1.98 13.52 -16.24
C ASP A 235 3.02 14.05 -15.27
N TYR A 236 2.59 14.46 -14.07
CA TYR A 236 3.51 14.88 -13.03
C TYR A 236 4.44 13.72 -12.59
N ILE A 237 3.90 12.53 -12.32
CA ILE A 237 4.68 11.36 -11.93
C ILE A 237 5.66 10.94 -13.03
N ASN A 238 5.23 10.96 -14.30
CA ASN A 238 6.08 10.57 -15.42
C ASN A 238 7.19 11.57 -15.74
N SER A 239 6.98 12.84 -15.37
CA SER A 239 7.94 13.94 -15.64
C SER A 239 8.90 14.21 -14.48
N ASN A 240 8.67 13.60 -13.31
CA ASN A 240 9.46 13.81 -12.10
C ASN A 240 9.92 12.48 -11.51
N ASP A 241 10.99 12.54 -10.72
CA ASP A 241 11.49 11.38 -9.96
C ASP A 241 10.61 11.20 -8.72
N VAL A 242 9.61 10.32 -8.81
CA VAL A 242 8.63 10.05 -7.75
C VAL A 242 8.78 8.61 -7.28
N ASP A 243 9.03 8.42 -5.99
CA ASP A 243 9.17 7.08 -5.39
C ASP A 243 7.82 6.53 -4.89
N ILE A 244 6.96 7.39 -4.37
CA ILE A 244 5.63 7.02 -3.84
C ILE A 244 4.61 8.11 -4.18
N LEU A 245 3.45 7.68 -4.68
CA LEU A 245 2.24 8.50 -4.71
C LEU A 245 1.43 8.24 -3.44
N ALA A 246 1.15 9.27 -2.65
CA ALA A 246 0.31 9.19 -1.47
C ALA A 246 -1.02 9.91 -1.71
N MET A 247 -2.11 9.36 -1.18
CA MET A 247 -3.47 9.93 -1.30
C MET A 247 -4.31 9.61 -0.08
N ALA A 248 -5.22 10.53 0.30
CA ALA A 248 -6.18 10.28 1.37
C ALA A 248 -7.35 9.40 0.92
N VAL A 249 -7.72 8.41 1.74
CA VAL A 249 -8.90 7.58 1.52
C VAL A 249 -10.11 8.24 2.18
N ARG A 250 -11.09 8.63 1.37
CA ARG A 250 -12.37 9.23 1.82
C ARG A 250 -13.51 8.74 0.94
N LYS A 251 -14.72 8.76 1.48
CA LYS A 251 -15.94 8.64 0.64
C LYS A 251 -15.96 9.78 -0.38
N LYS A 252 -15.96 9.48 -1.68
CA LYS A 252 -15.91 10.41 -2.83
C LYS A 252 -14.59 11.17 -3.02
N THR A 253 -13.45 10.54 -2.79
CA THR A 253 -12.12 11.13 -3.01
C THR A 253 -11.57 10.88 -4.42
N LEU A 254 -10.35 11.41 -4.67
CA LEU A 254 -9.58 11.11 -5.87
C LEU A 254 -9.38 9.61 -6.08
N LEU A 255 -9.23 8.82 -4.99
CA LEU A 255 -9.15 7.36 -5.08
C LEU A 255 -10.40 6.72 -5.69
N ASP A 256 -11.61 7.23 -5.37
CA ASP A 256 -12.84 6.74 -6.01
C ASP A 256 -12.84 6.98 -7.53
N LYS A 257 -12.23 8.07 -7.99
CA LYS A 257 -12.05 8.35 -9.43
C LYS A 257 -11.03 7.39 -10.07
N ILE A 258 -9.97 7.04 -9.35
CA ILE A 258 -8.94 6.10 -9.79
C ILE A 258 -9.51 4.67 -9.86
N PHE A 259 -10.29 4.27 -8.85
CA PHE A 259 -10.79 2.89 -8.70
C PHE A 259 -12.24 2.70 -9.15
N SER A 260 -12.91 3.74 -9.70
CA SER A 260 -14.29 3.59 -10.17
C SER A 260 -14.39 2.52 -11.25
N ARG A 261 -15.25 1.52 -11.02
CA ARG A 261 -15.51 0.38 -11.90
C ARG A 261 -16.19 0.73 -13.22
N ASN A 262 -16.36 2.00 -13.56
CA ASN A 262 -16.94 2.41 -14.83
C ASN A 262 -15.95 2.19 -15.97
N LEU A 263 -15.95 0.98 -16.45
CA LEU A 263 -15.21 0.43 -17.60
C LEU A 263 -15.37 1.19 -18.94
N THR A 264 -16.23 2.17 -19.00
CA THR A 264 -16.50 2.94 -20.24
C THR A 264 -15.57 4.13 -20.46
N LYS A 265 -14.76 4.50 -19.48
CA LYS A 265 -13.60 5.38 -19.70
C LYS A 265 -12.34 4.60 -19.37
N LYS A 266 -11.77 3.97 -20.41
CA LYS A 266 -10.44 3.37 -20.42
C LYS A 266 -9.36 4.44 -20.16
N MET A 267 -9.31 4.97 -18.94
CA MET A 267 -8.13 5.65 -18.45
C MET A 267 -7.57 4.75 -17.35
N ALA A 268 -6.87 3.72 -17.80
CA ALA A 268 -6.04 2.93 -16.93
C ALA A 268 -5.03 3.91 -16.29
N TYR A 269 -5.08 4.01 -14.97
CA TYR A 269 -4.07 4.74 -14.20
C TYR A 269 -2.81 3.87 -14.20
N HIS A 270 -1.94 4.15 -15.17
CA HIS A 270 -0.71 3.39 -15.40
C HIS A 270 0.43 4.01 -14.59
N THR A 271 0.40 3.91 -13.28
CA THR A 271 1.58 4.33 -12.51
C THR A 271 2.49 3.14 -12.21
N LYS A 272 3.78 3.37 -12.37
CA LYS A 272 4.83 2.40 -12.00
C LYS A 272 5.29 2.58 -10.56
N VAL A 273 4.79 3.61 -9.87
CA VAL A 273 5.17 3.93 -8.50
C VAL A 273 4.16 3.37 -7.49
N PRO A 274 4.60 2.96 -6.30
CA PRO A 274 3.73 2.52 -5.22
C PRO A 274 2.71 3.57 -4.82
N LEU A 275 1.51 3.11 -4.42
CA LEU A 275 0.44 3.95 -3.89
C LEU A 275 0.33 3.78 -2.38
N LEU A 276 0.55 4.86 -1.63
CA LEU A 276 0.30 4.94 -0.19
C LEU A 276 -1.10 5.52 0.06
N ALA A 277 -2.04 4.66 0.37
CA ALA A 277 -3.41 5.03 0.73
C ALA A 277 -3.47 5.34 2.24
N LEU A 278 -3.82 6.58 2.59
CA LEU A 278 -3.81 7.11 3.95
C LEU A 278 -5.23 7.28 4.48
N HIS A 279 -5.56 6.58 5.54
CA HIS A 279 -6.88 6.63 6.19
C HIS A 279 -6.93 7.73 7.26
N MET A 280 -8.11 8.36 7.40
CA MET A 280 -8.35 9.42 8.39
C MET A 280 -8.61 8.86 9.77
#